data_359fe10558e0be0af34cde5f001c25aa
#
_entry.id   359fe10558e0be0af34cde5f001c25aa
#
_cell.length_a   1.000
_cell.length_b   1.000
_cell.length_c   1.000
_cell.angle_alpha   90.00
_cell.angle_beta   90.00
_cell.angle_gamma   90.00
#
_symmetry.space_group_name_H-M   'P 1'
#
loop_
_entity.id
_entity.type
_entity.pdbx_description
1 polymer ?
#
loop_
_entity_poly.entity_id
_entity_poly.type
_entity_poly.pdbx_seq_one_letter_code
_entity_poly.pdbx_strand_id
1 'polypeptide(L)'
;QNIDRELFVYETTKNGNSSLYQLRTYFEKIWAQKDNKTFTCKKMTDKVKNCDSKFKEQYNKLAKQYPSTRETWDWEALTIETNKVSLLSNPVNAGNKEPQMWYSIHQLLMTGKQATIYTPYIICGKEMYADLTTLKEKDISVEIITNDVAKGANPWGCTDYLNQKEKIWATGAKVYEYMAPHSCHTKAVMIDDRMTLLGSYNLDMRSTYQDTELMLAVDCPELNATIRKEAEHDKTCSKVMENGTYQYGENYKEKKLSVGKKTFYSILRILVIPIRRFL
;
A
#
# COMPACT_ATOMS: atom_id res chain seq x y z
N GLN A 1 9.81 -3.79 12.07
CA GLN A 1 10.21 -3.38 10.73
C GLN A 1 9.17 -3.86 9.72
N ASN A 2 8.91 -3.06 8.69
CA ASN A 2 8.02 -3.40 7.58
C ASN A 2 8.84 -3.65 6.32
N ILE A 3 8.27 -4.39 5.38
CA ILE A 3 8.77 -4.49 4.01
C ILE A 3 7.91 -3.55 3.17
N ASP A 4 8.57 -2.57 2.54
CA ASP A 4 7.99 -1.69 1.54
C ASP A 4 8.66 -1.96 0.18
N ARG A 5 7.92 -1.69 -0.87
CA ARG A 5 8.42 -1.62 -2.23
C ARG A 5 8.18 -0.21 -2.74
N GLU A 6 9.21 0.40 -3.27
CA GLU A 6 9.18 1.78 -3.73
C GLU A 6 9.49 1.81 -5.23
N LEU A 7 8.89 2.77 -5.92
CA LEU A 7 9.13 3.01 -7.34
C LEU A 7 9.89 4.32 -7.50
N PHE A 8 11.00 4.25 -8.21
CA PHE A 8 11.76 5.41 -8.64
C PHE A 8 11.48 5.69 -10.10
N VAL A 9 11.20 6.95 -10.44
CA VAL A 9 10.99 7.41 -11.82
C VAL A 9 12.05 8.45 -12.19
N TYR A 10 12.74 8.19 -13.30
CA TYR A 10 13.73 9.07 -13.86
C TYR A 10 13.29 9.52 -15.26
N GLU A 11 13.26 10.83 -15.50
CA GLU A 11 12.94 11.41 -16.80
C GLU A 11 14.19 11.95 -17.48
N THR A 12 14.44 11.51 -18.71
CA THR A 12 15.56 11.97 -19.54
C THR A 12 15.23 13.25 -20.30
N THR A 13 13.93 13.51 -20.54
CA THR A 13 13.45 14.68 -21.28
C THR A 13 12.38 15.42 -20.52
N LYS A 14 12.41 16.77 -20.56
CA LYS A 14 11.36 17.59 -19.96
C LYS A 14 10.10 17.53 -20.81
N ASN A 15 9.03 17.00 -20.24
CA ASN A 15 7.72 16.94 -20.86
C ASN A 15 6.65 17.50 -19.90
N GLY A 16 5.93 18.54 -20.33
CA GLY A 16 4.88 19.18 -19.52
C GLY A 16 3.68 18.29 -19.21
N ASN A 17 3.56 17.12 -19.82
CA ASN A 17 2.52 16.13 -19.56
C ASN A 17 3.05 14.89 -18.86
N SER A 18 4.30 14.88 -18.43
CA SER A 18 4.90 13.74 -17.74
C SER A 18 4.31 13.51 -16.35
N SER A 19 4.49 12.30 -15.84
CA SER A 19 4.09 11.96 -14.45
C SER A 19 4.82 12.82 -13.42
N LEU A 20 6.08 13.19 -13.66
CA LEU A 20 6.84 14.08 -12.77
C LEU A 20 6.29 15.51 -12.79
N TYR A 21 5.91 16.03 -13.97
CA TYR A 21 5.25 17.32 -14.06
C TYR A 21 3.90 17.31 -13.35
N GLN A 22 3.11 16.25 -13.52
CA GLN A 22 1.83 16.07 -12.81
C GLN A 22 2.04 16.00 -11.29
N LEU A 23 3.05 15.26 -10.82
CA LEU A 23 3.41 15.17 -9.40
C LEU A 23 3.81 16.54 -8.84
N ARG A 24 4.62 17.31 -9.55
CA ARG A 24 4.97 18.67 -9.17
C ARG A 24 3.73 19.55 -9.04
N THR A 25 2.86 19.53 -10.05
CA THR A 25 1.62 20.31 -10.04
C THR A 25 0.71 19.92 -8.87
N TYR A 26 0.63 18.63 -8.55
CA TYR A 26 -0.11 18.12 -7.41
C TYR A 26 0.50 18.60 -6.09
N PHE A 27 1.81 18.53 -5.95
CA PHE A 27 2.51 19.05 -4.78
C PHE A 27 2.27 20.56 -4.59
N GLU A 28 2.35 21.35 -5.68
CA GLU A 28 2.09 22.80 -5.63
C GLU A 28 0.66 23.11 -5.16
N LYS A 29 -0.34 22.31 -5.55
CA LYS A 29 -1.72 22.44 -5.04
C LYS A 29 -1.80 22.14 -3.55
N ILE A 30 -1.10 21.12 -3.05
CA ILE A 30 -1.04 20.84 -1.61
C ILE A 30 -0.35 22.00 -0.88
N TRP A 31 0.78 22.46 -1.40
CA TRP A 31 1.58 23.53 -0.79
C TRP A 31 0.81 24.84 -0.69
N ALA A 32 -0.03 25.14 -1.67
CA ALA A 32 -0.86 26.35 -1.72
C ALA A 32 -2.09 26.31 -0.80
N GLN A 33 -2.34 25.20 -0.06
CA GLN A 33 -3.47 25.15 0.87
C GLN A 33 -3.35 26.20 1.95
N LYS A 34 -4.48 26.85 2.31
CA LYS A 34 -4.53 27.91 3.32
C LYS A 34 -4.05 27.47 4.70
N ASP A 35 -4.17 26.19 5.01
CA ASP A 35 -3.78 25.59 6.28
C ASP A 35 -2.30 25.28 6.38
N ASN A 36 -1.57 25.35 5.26
CA ASN A 36 -0.12 25.17 5.25
C ASN A 36 0.57 26.36 5.91
N LYS A 37 1.46 26.05 6.83
CA LYS A 37 2.26 27.03 7.55
C LYS A 37 3.73 26.64 7.52
N THR A 38 4.58 27.61 7.24
CA THR A 38 6.03 27.43 7.38
C THR A 38 6.38 27.21 8.84
N PHE A 39 6.97 26.06 9.15
CA PHE A 39 7.49 25.80 10.47
C PHE A 39 8.89 26.41 10.61
N THR A 40 9.08 27.22 11.65
CA THR A 40 10.39 27.74 12.03
C THR A 40 10.66 27.41 13.49
N CYS A 41 11.78 26.73 13.77
CA CYS A 41 12.22 26.50 15.13
C CYS A 41 12.85 27.77 15.69
N LYS A 42 12.08 28.56 16.48
CA LYS A 42 12.54 29.82 17.05
C LYS A 42 13.50 29.64 18.25
N LYS A 43 13.46 28.49 18.92
CA LYS A 43 14.29 28.21 20.11
C LYS A 43 14.68 26.74 20.15
N MET A 44 15.96 26.47 20.17
CA MET A 44 16.51 25.13 20.39
C MET A 44 16.51 24.82 21.88
N THR A 45 15.51 24.07 22.34
CA THR A 45 15.49 23.55 23.71
C THR A 45 16.49 22.42 23.89
N ASP A 46 16.90 22.11 25.14
CA ASP A 46 17.84 21.01 25.40
C ASP A 46 17.26 19.66 24.95
N LYS A 47 15.92 19.50 25.03
CA LYS A 47 15.23 18.33 24.47
C LYS A 47 15.45 18.19 22.96
N VAL A 48 15.34 19.28 22.21
CA VAL A 48 15.56 19.30 20.76
C VAL A 48 17.02 19.02 20.42
N LYS A 49 17.97 19.63 21.14
CA LYS A 49 19.42 19.40 20.98
C LYS A 49 19.78 17.93 21.23
N ASN A 50 19.22 17.33 22.29
CA ASN A 50 19.44 15.92 22.61
C ASN A 50 18.87 14.99 21.53
N CYS A 51 17.69 15.31 20.97
CA CYS A 51 17.13 14.56 19.84
C CYS A 51 18.02 14.69 18.59
N ASP A 52 18.46 15.90 18.26
CA ASP A 52 19.36 16.16 17.13
C ASP A 52 20.66 15.35 17.25
N SER A 53 21.29 15.36 18.44
CA SER A 53 22.50 14.58 18.69
C SER A 53 22.28 13.08 18.50
N LYS A 54 21.16 12.52 19.01
CA LYS A 54 20.82 11.12 18.83
C LYS A 54 20.56 10.76 17.35
N PHE A 55 19.85 11.61 16.61
CA PHE A 55 19.64 11.38 15.17
C PHE A 55 20.94 11.43 14.39
N LYS A 56 21.85 12.37 14.69
CA LYS A 56 23.16 12.42 14.07
C LYS A 56 24.00 11.17 14.35
N GLU A 57 23.97 10.69 15.58
CA GLU A 57 24.66 9.45 15.97
C GLU A 57 24.09 8.25 15.18
N GLN A 58 22.76 8.10 15.16
CA GLN A 58 22.10 7.04 14.41
C GLN A 58 22.36 7.13 12.90
N TYR A 59 22.31 8.33 12.32
CA TYR A 59 22.64 8.56 10.93
C TYR A 59 24.08 8.13 10.61
N ASN A 60 25.04 8.52 11.43
CA ASN A 60 26.44 8.14 11.23
C ASN A 60 26.65 6.63 11.36
N LYS A 61 25.93 5.97 12.29
CA LYS A 61 25.95 4.51 12.43
C LYS A 61 25.39 3.83 11.19
N LEU A 62 24.23 4.25 10.71
CA LEU A 62 23.60 3.70 9.51
C LEU A 62 24.44 3.95 8.25
N ALA A 63 25.03 5.13 8.11
CA ALA A 63 25.89 5.46 6.98
C ALA A 63 27.18 4.65 6.94
N LYS A 64 27.68 4.20 8.10
CA LYS A 64 28.80 3.23 8.16
C LYS A 64 28.34 1.81 7.82
N GLN A 65 27.13 1.44 8.25
CA GLN A 65 26.57 0.12 8.00
C GLN A 65 26.13 -0.05 6.52
N TYR A 66 25.68 1.04 5.88
CA TYR A 66 25.18 1.08 4.51
C TYR A 66 25.88 2.19 3.73
N PRO A 67 27.17 2.01 3.36
CA PRO A 67 27.95 3.05 2.68
C PRO A 67 27.36 3.46 1.33
N SER A 68 26.71 2.54 0.64
CA SER A 68 26.02 2.79 -0.63
C SER A 68 24.98 3.91 -0.58
N THR A 69 24.42 4.24 0.59
CA THR A 69 23.48 5.37 0.74
C THR A 69 24.10 6.73 0.48
N ARG A 70 25.43 6.82 0.37
CA ARG A 70 26.20 8.05 0.10
C ARG A 70 26.88 8.04 -1.27
N GLU A 71 26.74 6.97 -2.03
CA GLU A 71 27.30 6.86 -3.36
C GLU A 71 26.45 7.65 -4.38
N THR A 72 27.11 8.11 -5.43
CA THR A 72 26.40 8.66 -6.59
C THR A 72 25.94 7.49 -7.44
N TRP A 73 24.65 7.40 -7.67
CA TRP A 73 24.04 6.35 -8.46
C TRP A 73 23.85 6.79 -9.89
N ASP A 74 24.16 5.93 -10.84
CA ASP A 74 23.74 6.08 -12.23
C ASP A 74 22.29 5.61 -12.35
N TRP A 75 21.37 6.55 -12.18
CA TRP A 75 19.94 6.27 -12.20
C TRP A 75 19.45 5.79 -13.55
N GLU A 76 20.06 6.24 -14.63
CA GLU A 76 19.70 5.80 -15.98
C GLU A 76 20.05 4.32 -16.18
N ALA A 77 21.25 3.90 -15.74
CA ALA A 77 21.66 2.50 -15.81
C ALA A 77 20.87 1.57 -14.88
N LEU A 78 20.26 2.11 -13.81
CA LEU A 78 19.53 1.35 -12.80
C LEU A 78 18.00 1.28 -13.05
N THR A 79 17.52 1.99 -14.08
CA THR A 79 16.08 2.03 -14.39
C THR A 79 15.76 1.22 -15.63
N ILE A 80 14.51 0.82 -15.74
CA ILE A 80 13.95 0.14 -16.91
C ILE A 80 13.25 1.18 -17.77
N GLU A 81 13.56 1.22 -19.05
CA GLU A 81 12.90 2.13 -19.98
C GLU A 81 11.41 1.80 -20.14
N THR A 82 10.57 2.80 -20.07
CA THR A 82 9.12 2.65 -20.32
C THR A 82 8.56 3.91 -20.98
N ASN A 83 7.61 3.71 -21.90
CA ASN A 83 6.96 4.80 -22.63
C ASN A 83 5.73 5.35 -21.92
N LYS A 84 5.24 4.69 -20.85
CA LYS A 84 3.96 5.05 -20.24
C LYS A 84 3.98 4.93 -18.73
N VAL A 85 4.11 6.09 -18.10
CA VAL A 85 3.92 6.27 -16.64
C VAL A 85 2.83 7.31 -16.44
N SER A 86 1.80 6.99 -15.69
CA SER A 86 0.68 7.88 -15.37
C SER A 86 0.56 8.06 -13.86
N LEU A 87 0.36 9.30 -13.41
CA LEU A 87 0.07 9.60 -12.02
C LEU A 87 -1.43 9.47 -11.76
N LEU A 88 -1.81 8.67 -10.79
CA LEU A 88 -3.14 8.65 -10.19
C LEU A 88 -3.09 9.38 -8.85
N SER A 89 -4.09 10.19 -8.56
CA SER A 89 -4.14 10.96 -7.31
C SER A 89 -5.56 11.16 -6.82
N ASN A 90 -5.73 11.20 -5.51
CA ASN A 90 -6.95 11.67 -4.89
C ASN A 90 -7.05 13.20 -4.95
N PRO A 91 -8.25 13.79 -4.90
CA PRO A 91 -8.43 15.24 -4.77
C PRO A 91 -7.72 15.80 -3.54
N VAL A 92 -7.20 17.02 -3.63
CA VAL A 92 -6.42 17.66 -2.54
C VAL A 92 -7.31 18.27 -1.46
N ASN A 93 -8.61 18.54 -1.76
CA ASN A 93 -9.54 19.14 -0.81
C ASN A 93 -9.74 18.29 0.47
N ALA A 94 -9.99 18.96 1.58
CA ALA A 94 -10.36 18.31 2.84
C ALA A 94 -11.80 17.77 2.82
N GLY A 95 -12.09 16.80 3.71
CA GLY A 95 -13.42 16.20 3.85
C GLY A 95 -13.63 14.95 3.00
N ASN A 96 -14.89 14.54 2.86
CA ASN A 96 -15.23 13.40 2.02
C ASN A 96 -14.92 13.72 0.55
N LYS A 97 -14.11 12.87 -0.06
CA LYS A 97 -13.68 12.99 -1.45
C LYS A 97 -14.44 12.03 -2.34
N GLU A 98 -14.57 12.40 -3.61
CA GLU A 98 -14.92 11.45 -4.64
C GLU A 98 -13.84 10.34 -4.68
N PRO A 99 -14.20 9.06 -4.80
CA PRO A 99 -13.27 7.92 -4.76
C PRO A 99 -12.47 7.77 -6.06
N GLN A 100 -11.84 8.85 -6.54
CA GLN A 100 -11.16 8.90 -7.84
C GLN A 100 -10.03 7.87 -7.96
N MET A 101 -9.28 7.66 -6.88
CA MET A 101 -8.19 6.68 -6.89
C MET A 101 -8.76 5.27 -7.07
N TRP A 102 -9.72 4.86 -6.22
CA TRP A 102 -10.34 3.55 -6.34
C TRP A 102 -11.04 3.35 -7.69
N TYR A 103 -11.80 4.36 -8.14
CA TYR A 103 -12.43 4.32 -9.46
C TYR A 103 -11.41 4.08 -10.57
N SER A 104 -10.29 4.81 -10.56
CA SER A 104 -9.23 4.64 -11.56
C SER A 104 -8.59 3.26 -11.50
N ILE A 105 -8.31 2.75 -10.29
CA ILE A 105 -7.79 1.40 -10.10
C ILE A 105 -8.79 0.37 -10.64
N HIS A 106 -10.07 0.48 -10.28
CA HIS A 106 -11.10 -0.43 -10.74
C HIS A 106 -11.25 -0.43 -12.27
N GLN A 107 -11.23 0.77 -12.91
CA GLN A 107 -11.26 0.85 -14.38
C GLN A 107 -10.05 0.15 -15.02
N LEU A 108 -8.87 0.27 -14.45
CA LEU A 108 -7.67 -0.44 -14.92
C LEU A 108 -7.79 -1.96 -14.70
N LEU A 109 -8.29 -2.40 -13.54
CA LEU A 109 -8.57 -3.82 -13.27
C LEU A 109 -9.52 -4.43 -14.30
N MET A 110 -10.54 -3.67 -14.73
CA MET A 110 -11.50 -4.07 -15.76
C MET A 110 -10.89 -4.28 -17.15
N THR A 111 -9.67 -3.83 -17.38
CA THR A 111 -8.96 -4.06 -18.66
C THR A 111 -8.17 -5.36 -18.71
N GLY A 112 -7.99 -6.03 -17.56
CA GLY A 112 -7.20 -7.26 -17.44
C GLY A 112 -8.04 -8.53 -17.28
N LYS A 113 -7.36 -9.64 -17.06
CA LYS A 113 -7.92 -10.96 -16.76
C LYS A 113 -7.59 -11.43 -15.35
N GLN A 114 -6.50 -10.96 -14.81
CA GLN A 114 -6.04 -11.30 -13.48
C GLN A 114 -5.37 -10.10 -12.81
N ALA A 115 -5.53 -9.99 -11.50
CA ALA A 115 -4.87 -8.95 -10.73
C ALA A 115 -4.37 -9.49 -9.40
N THR A 116 -3.22 -8.98 -8.96
CA THR A 116 -2.71 -9.19 -7.60
C THR A 116 -2.58 -7.83 -6.92
N ILE A 117 -3.23 -7.68 -5.77
CA ILE A 117 -3.27 -6.45 -4.98
C ILE A 117 -2.47 -6.66 -3.70
N TYR A 118 -1.48 -5.82 -3.46
CA TYR A 118 -0.81 -5.70 -2.17
C TYR A 118 -1.46 -4.59 -1.34
N THR A 119 -1.80 -4.91 -0.10
CA THR A 119 -2.25 -3.93 0.87
C THR A 119 -1.94 -4.40 2.30
N PRO A 120 -1.46 -3.54 3.22
CA PRO A 120 -1.13 -3.98 4.58
C PRO A 120 -2.34 -4.47 5.39
N TYR A 121 -3.54 -4.01 5.05
CA TYR A 121 -4.84 -4.40 5.63
C TYR A 121 -5.97 -4.08 4.64
N ILE A 122 -7.15 -4.63 4.89
CA ILE A 122 -8.33 -4.48 4.03
C ILE A 122 -9.48 -3.92 4.87
N ILE A 123 -10.02 -2.75 4.48
CA ILE A 123 -11.17 -2.10 5.12
C ILE A 123 -12.09 -1.55 4.03
N CYS A 124 -12.72 -2.46 3.28
CA CYS A 124 -13.55 -2.07 2.14
C CYS A 124 -14.89 -1.45 2.55
N GLY A 125 -15.31 -0.42 1.83
CA GLY A 125 -16.67 0.11 1.84
C GLY A 125 -17.63 -0.72 0.98
N LYS A 126 -18.91 -0.36 1.01
CA LYS A 126 -19.95 -1.09 0.28
C LYS A 126 -19.71 -1.11 -1.23
N GLU A 127 -19.31 0.04 -1.78
CA GLU A 127 -19.03 0.18 -3.20
C GLU A 127 -17.80 -0.66 -3.60
N MET A 128 -16.75 -0.66 -2.79
CA MET A 128 -15.55 -1.45 -3.06
C MET A 128 -15.85 -2.96 -3.10
N TYR A 129 -16.73 -3.46 -2.23
CA TYR A 129 -17.19 -4.85 -2.29
C TYR A 129 -17.98 -5.14 -3.57
N ALA A 130 -18.86 -4.23 -3.98
CA ALA A 130 -19.62 -4.37 -5.22
C ALA A 130 -18.72 -4.39 -6.45
N ASP A 131 -17.71 -3.51 -6.48
CA ASP A 131 -16.73 -3.45 -7.56
C ASP A 131 -15.89 -4.73 -7.65
N LEU A 132 -15.41 -5.25 -6.50
CA LEU A 132 -14.72 -6.55 -6.47
C LEU A 132 -15.59 -7.70 -6.95
N THR A 133 -16.88 -7.69 -6.60
CA THR A 133 -17.85 -8.68 -7.08
C THR A 133 -18.05 -8.57 -8.60
N THR A 134 -18.13 -7.35 -9.14
CA THR A 134 -18.23 -7.10 -10.58
C THR A 134 -17.03 -7.64 -11.34
N LEU A 135 -15.83 -7.57 -10.79
CA LEU A 135 -14.62 -8.19 -11.39
C LEU A 135 -14.81 -9.71 -11.53
N LYS A 136 -15.29 -10.37 -10.48
CA LYS A 136 -15.59 -11.82 -10.51
C LYS A 136 -16.65 -12.16 -11.56
N GLU A 137 -17.73 -11.38 -11.64
CA GLU A 137 -18.81 -11.56 -12.63
C GLU A 137 -18.34 -11.41 -14.08
N LYS A 138 -17.20 -10.74 -14.28
CA LYS A 138 -16.54 -10.57 -15.58
C LYS A 138 -15.36 -11.53 -15.80
N ASP A 139 -15.29 -12.59 -15.00
CA ASP A 139 -14.21 -13.59 -15.05
C ASP A 139 -12.80 -13.00 -14.88
N ILE A 140 -12.68 -11.90 -14.13
CA ILE A 140 -11.40 -11.30 -13.75
C ILE A 140 -11.03 -11.83 -12.38
N SER A 141 -9.93 -12.59 -12.30
CA SER A 141 -9.45 -13.14 -11.04
C SER A 141 -8.70 -12.09 -10.22
N VAL A 142 -9.02 -12.00 -8.92
CA VAL A 142 -8.37 -11.07 -8.01
C VAL A 142 -7.74 -11.84 -6.86
N GLU A 143 -6.46 -11.60 -6.64
CA GLU A 143 -5.70 -12.06 -5.48
C GLU A 143 -5.30 -10.86 -4.62
N ILE A 144 -5.41 -10.97 -3.31
CA ILE A 144 -5.03 -9.90 -2.38
C ILE A 144 -4.02 -10.46 -1.39
N ILE A 145 -2.84 -9.85 -1.32
CA ILE A 145 -1.82 -10.17 -0.32
C ILE A 145 -1.89 -9.14 0.79
N THR A 146 -2.23 -9.58 1.99
CA THR A 146 -2.36 -8.72 3.18
C THR A 146 -1.73 -9.39 4.40
N ASN A 147 -1.42 -8.63 5.44
CA ASN A 147 -0.83 -9.22 6.65
C ASN A 147 -1.82 -10.14 7.37
N ASP A 148 -1.34 -11.29 7.82
CA ASP A 148 -2.05 -12.06 8.85
C ASP A 148 -2.27 -11.19 10.09
N VAL A 149 -3.43 -11.31 10.72
CA VAL A 149 -3.82 -10.50 11.90
C VAL A 149 -2.88 -10.69 13.09
N ALA A 150 -2.19 -11.81 13.17
CA ALA A 150 -1.18 -12.04 14.21
C ALA A 150 0.09 -11.22 13.98
N LYS A 151 0.35 -10.79 12.74
CA LYS A 151 1.52 -10.02 12.32
C LYS A 151 1.19 -8.54 12.05
N GLY A 152 -0.02 -8.23 11.67
CA GLY A 152 -0.44 -6.87 11.29
C GLY A 152 -0.10 -5.83 12.36
N ALA A 153 0.47 -4.71 11.92
CA ALA A 153 0.89 -3.61 12.79
C ALA A 153 -0.26 -2.66 13.17
N ASN A 154 -1.34 -2.65 12.36
CA ASN A 154 -2.52 -1.81 12.61
C ASN A 154 -3.63 -2.62 13.29
N PRO A 155 -3.86 -2.48 14.62
CA PRO A 155 -4.90 -3.21 15.33
C PRO A 155 -6.32 -2.95 14.80
N TRP A 156 -6.62 -1.73 14.36
CA TRP A 156 -7.93 -1.37 13.81
C TRP A 156 -8.19 -2.09 12.50
N GLY A 157 -7.21 -2.07 11.58
CA GLY A 157 -7.30 -2.80 10.32
C GLY A 157 -7.41 -4.31 10.53
N CYS A 158 -6.62 -4.87 11.46
CA CYS A 158 -6.70 -6.30 11.82
C CYS A 158 -8.09 -6.68 12.35
N THR A 159 -8.68 -5.86 13.20
CA THR A 159 -9.99 -6.17 13.82
C THR A 159 -11.15 -5.95 12.85
N ASP A 160 -11.08 -4.95 11.98
CA ASP A 160 -12.05 -4.81 10.90
C ASP A 160 -11.97 -5.97 9.92
N TYR A 161 -10.78 -6.38 9.51
CA TYR A 161 -10.61 -7.56 8.66
C TYR A 161 -11.24 -8.82 9.29
N LEU A 162 -11.05 -9.06 10.59
CA LEU A 162 -11.70 -10.17 11.30
C LEU A 162 -13.24 -10.09 11.27
N ASN A 163 -13.80 -8.89 11.19
CA ASN A 163 -15.25 -8.71 11.10
C ASN A 163 -15.78 -8.89 9.68
N GLN A 164 -14.97 -8.61 8.67
CA GLN A 164 -15.41 -8.48 7.28
C GLN A 164 -14.85 -9.54 6.33
N LYS A 165 -13.92 -10.39 6.77
CA LYS A 165 -13.19 -11.31 5.88
C LYS A 165 -14.10 -12.22 5.05
N GLU A 166 -15.21 -12.68 5.62
CA GLU A 166 -16.19 -13.50 4.88
C GLU A 166 -16.84 -12.73 3.74
N LYS A 167 -17.09 -11.42 3.93
CA LYS A 167 -17.60 -10.55 2.85
C LYS A 167 -16.57 -10.37 1.75
N ILE A 168 -15.29 -10.27 2.11
CA ILE A 168 -14.20 -10.16 1.14
C ILE A 168 -14.11 -11.45 0.32
N TRP A 169 -14.15 -12.61 0.97
CA TRP A 169 -14.14 -13.90 0.28
C TRP A 169 -15.37 -14.11 -0.62
N ALA A 170 -16.53 -13.61 -0.20
CA ALA A 170 -17.76 -13.68 -0.99
C ALA A 170 -17.67 -12.90 -2.31
N THR A 171 -16.82 -11.86 -2.40
CA THR A 171 -16.55 -11.17 -3.68
C THR A 171 -15.83 -12.06 -4.70
N GLY A 172 -15.28 -13.20 -4.27
CA GLY A 172 -14.47 -14.10 -5.08
C GLY A 172 -12.98 -13.79 -5.08
N ALA A 173 -12.55 -12.75 -4.38
CA ALA A 173 -11.13 -12.46 -4.22
C ALA A 173 -10.45 -13.52 -3.33
N LYS A 174 -9.31 -14.05 -3.78
CA LYS A 174 -8.45 -14.91 -2.98
C LYS A 174 -7.58 -14.04 -2.08
N VAL A 175 -7.66 -14.23 -0.77
CA VAL A 175 -6.88 -13.44 0.19
C VAL A 175 -5.77 -14.28 0.78
N TYR A 176 -4.54 -13.89 0.50
CA TYR A 176 -3.31 -14.45 1.06
C TYR A 176 -2.94 -13.68 2.35
N GLU A 177 -3.14 -14.32 3.49
CA GLU A 177 -2.80 -13.77 4.81
C GLU A 177 -1.31 -14.02 5.09
N TYR A 178 -0.49 -13.03 4.79
CA TYR A 178 0.97 -13.10 4.82
C TYR A 178 1.54 -13.14 6.23
N MET A 179 2.47 -14.07 6.47
CA MET A 179 3.15 -14.28 7.74
C MET A 179 4.63 -14.55 7.52
N ALA A 180 5.45 -13.54 7.63
CA ALA A 180 6.90 -13.63 7.58
C ALA A 180 7.56 -12.77 8.68
N PRO A 181 8.89 -12.74 8.82
CA PRO A 181 9.58 -11.99 9.89
C PRO A 181 9.20 -10.52 9.96
N HIS A 182 8.96 -9.89 8.82
CA HIS A 182 8.55 -8.49 8.71
C HIS A 182 7.13 -8.39 8.17
N SER A 183 6.33 -7.42 8.64
CA SER A 183 5.02 -7.13 8.06
C SER A 183 5.17 -6.49 6.68
N CYS A 184 4.29 -6.84 5.76
CA CYS A 184 4.21 -6.19 4.46
C CYS A 184 3.49 -4.85 4.59
N HIS A 185 4.09 -3.78 4.06
CA HIS A 185 3.48 -2.45 4.01
C HIS A 185 3.37 -1.92 2.56
N THR A 186 3.68 -2.75 1.60
CA THR A 186 3.56 -2.47 0.16
C THR A 186 2.11 -2.18 -0.23
N LYS A 187 1.91 -1.20 -1.12
CA LYS A 187 0.66 -0.94 -1.80
C LYS A 187 0.93 -0.97 -3.30
N ALA A 188 0.52 -2.05 -3.91
CA ALA A 188 0.71 -2.26 -5.35
C ALA A 188 -0.48 -3.01 -5.95
N VAL A 189 -0.72 -2.80 -7.23
CA VAL A 189 -1.66 -3.57 -8.03
C VAL A 189 -0.96 -4.01 -9.31
N MET A 190 -0.88 -5.29 -9.53
CA MET A 190 -0.36 -5.87 -10.78
C MET A 190 -1.53 -6.39 -11.60
N ILE A 191 -1.61 -5.98 -12.86
CA ILE A 191 -2.69 -6.39 -13.78
C ILE A 191 -2.03 -7.14 -14.93
N ASP A 192 -2.46 -8.39 -15.11
CA ASP A 192 -1.87 -9.35 -16.03
C ASP A 192 -0.34 -9.41 -15.85
N ASP A 193 0.42 -9.56 -16.90
CA ASP A 193 1.88 -9.57 -16.92
C ASP A 193 2.49 -8.27 -17.44
N ARG A 194 1.71 -7.19 -17.44
CA ARG A 194 2.06 -5.94 -18.12
C ARG A 194 2.05 -4.71 -17.21
N MET A 195 0.94 -4.44 -16.52
CA MET A 195 0.75 -3.18 -15.80
C MET A 195 1.02 -3.33 -14.29
N THR A 196 1.70 -2.35 -13.74
CA THR A 196 1.91 -2.25 -12.28
C THR A 196 1.52 -0.87 -11.79
N LEU A 197 0.68 -0.81 -10.77
CA LEU A 197 0.42 0.39 -9.99
C LEU A 197 1.16 0.26 -8.67
N LEU A 198 1.86 1.30 -8.25
CA LEU A 198 2.57 1.32 -6.97
C LEU A 198 2.55 2.72 -6.37
N GLY A 199 2.33 2.81 -5.05
CA GLY A 199 2.24 4.09 -4.36
C GLY A 199 1.77 3.99 -2.92
N SER A 200 0.93 4.95 -2.48
CA SER A 200 0.53 5.09 -1.08
C SER A 200 -0.86 4.53 -0.75
N TYR A 201 -1.72 4.26 -1.74
CA TYR A 201 -3.11 3.88 -1.57
C TYR A 201 -3.27 2.50 -0.91
N ASN A 202 -3.89 2.46 0.26
CA ASN A 202 -4.35 1.22 0.89
C ASN A 202 -5.75 0.85 0.40
N LEU A 203 -6.09 -0.43 0.45
CA LEU A 203 -7.44 -0.91 0.17
C LEU A 203 -8.34 -0.67 1.39
N ASP A 204 -8.56 0.61 1.71
CA ASP A 204 -9.36 1.04 2.85
C ASP A 204 -10.23 2.27 2.56
N MET A 205 -11.20 2.51 3.43
CA MET A 205 -12.16 3.62 3.27
C MET A 205 -11.49 4.99 3.46
N ARG A 206 -10.48 5.07 4.30
CA ARG A 206 -9.77 6.31 4.56
C ARG A 206 -8.96 6.74 3.35
N SER A 207 -8.18 5.83 2.77
CA SER A 207 -7.43 6.08 1.52
C SER A 207 -8.38 6.38 0.35
N THR A 208 -9.59 5.78 0.36
CA THR A 208 -10.57 5.98 -0.71
C THR A 208 -11.26 7.33 -0.63
N TYR A 209 -11.66 7.81 0.56
CA TYR A 209 -12.57 8.96 0.71
C TYR A 209 -11.98 10.15 1.46
N GLN A 210 -10.81 10.05 2.08
CA GLN A 210 -10.29 11.09 2.98
C GLN A 210 -8.84 11.49 2.70
N ASP A 211 -7.94 10.53 2.56
CA ASP A 211 -6.51 10.81 2.44
C ASP A 211 -6.13 11.33 1.04
N THR A 212 -5.02 12.04 0.99
CA THR A 212 -4.35 12.41 -0.25
C THR A 212 -3.41 11.27 -0.64
N GLU A 213 -3.84 10.46 -1.60
CA GLU A 213 -3.09 9.30 -2.07
C GLU A 213 -2.53 9.53 -3.45
N LEU A 214 -1.40 8.90 -3.71
CA LEU A 214 -0.72 8.89 -5.00
C LEU A 214 -0.35 7.47 -5.39
N MET A 215 -0.57 7.13 -6.66
CA MET A 215 -0.03 5.93 -7.28
C MET A 215 0.52 6.25 -8.67
N LEU A 216 1.58 5.58 -9.06
CA LEU A 216 2.05 5.55 -10.43
C LEU A 216 1.56 4.27 -11.11
N ALA A 217 0.87 4.41 -12.21
CA ALA A 217 0.53 3.32 -13.10
C ALA A 217 1.57 3.24 -14.21
N VAL A 218 2.29 2.12 -14.29
CA VAL A 218 3.40 1.89 -15.19
C VAL A 218 3.08 0.72 -16.12
N ASP A 219 3.10 0.98 -17.41
CA ASP A 219 2.94 -0.03 -18.44
C ASP A 219 4.33 -0.59 -18.82
N CYS A 220 4.80 -1.55 -18.04
CA CYS A 220 6.12 -2.15 -18.17
C CYS A 220 6.12 -3.62 -17.75
N PRO A 221 6.16 -4.58 -18.69
CA PRO A 221 6.19 -6.01 -18.37
C PRO A 221 7.36 -6.42 -17.49
N GLU A 222 8.54 -5.84 -17.69
CA GLU A 222 9.73 -6.18 -16.91
C GLU A 222 9.60 -5.77 -15.43
N LEU A 223 9.07 -4.56 -15.17
CA LEU A 223 8.75 -4.11 -13.81
C LEU A 223 7.67 -5.02 -13.20
N ASN A 224 6.62 -5.35 -13.97
CA ASN A 224 5.56 -6.23 -13.51
C ASN A 224 6.11 -7.61 -13.12
N ALA A 225 6.95 -8.21 -13.97
CA ALA A 225 7.57 -9.51 -13.71
C ALA A 225 8.42 -9.49 -12.43
N THR A 226 9.16 -8.39 -12.19
CA THR A 226 9.98 -8.22 -10.98
C THR A 226 9.12 -8.25 -9.72
N ILE A 227 8.04 -7.46 -9.66
CA ILE A 227 7.15 -7.40 -8.49
C ILE A 227 6.33 -8.68 -8.35
N ARG A 228 5.92 -9.29 -9.46
CA ARG A 228 5.19 -10.57 -9.46
C ARG A 228 6.04 -11.71 -8.88
N LYS A 229 7.32 -11.77 -9.19
CA LYS A 229 8.24 -12.75 -8.59
C LYS A 229 8.24 -12.66 -7.06
N GLU A 230 8.27 -11.44 -6.53
CA GLU A 230 8.17 -11.22 -5.08
C GLU A 230 6.79 -11.62 -4.55
N ALA A 231 5.71 -11.36 -5.31
CA ALA A 231 4.36 -11.75 -4.92
C ALA A 231 4.21 -13.27 -4.83
N GLU A 232 4.73 -14.02 -5.79
CA GLU A 232 4.71 -15.49 -5.74
C GLU A 232 5.48 -16.02 -4.52
N HIS A 233 6.64 -15.44 -4.20
CA HIS A 233 7.34 -15.78 -2.97
C HIS A 233 6.51 -15.46 -1.72
N ASP A 234 5.91 -14.27 -1.64
CA ASP A 234 5.11 -13.86 -0.48
C ASP A 234 3.87 -14.75 -0.28
N LYS A 235 3.29 -15.28 -1.36
CA LYS A 235 2.22 -16.28 -1.29
C LYS A 235 2.68 -17.57 -0.63
N THR A 236 3.93 -18.02 -0.85
CA THR A 236 4.48 -19.18 -0.14
C THR A 236 4.60 -18.96 1.36
N CYS A 237 4.71 -17.71 1.81
CA CYS A 237 4.72 -17.31 3.22
C CYS A 237 3.32 -17.01 3.77
N SER A 238 2.26 -17.32 3.03
CA SER A 238 0.89 -16.94 3.37
C SER A 238 0.00 -18.17 3.60
N LYS A 239 -1.14 -17.95 4.23
CA LYS A 239 -2.27 -18.90 4.19
C LYS A 239 -3.40 -18.29 3.38
N VAL A 240 -4.18 -19.11 2.71
CA VAL A 240 -5.33 -18.71 1.89
C VAL A 240 -6.53 -19.60 2.19
N MET A 241 -7.73 -19.01 2.17
CA MET A 241 -8.97 -19.77 2.35
C MET A 241 -9.42 -20.35 1.01
N GLU A 242 -9.46 -21.68 0.92
CA GLU A 242 -9.96 -22.39 -0.26
C GLU A 242 -10.92 -23.49 0.16
N ASN A 243 -12.08 -23.57 -0.48
CA ASN A 243 -13.11 -24.58 -0.21
C ASN A 243 -13.45 -24.74 1.29
N GLY A 244 -13.51 -23.62 2.03
CA GLY A 244 -13.86 -23.62 3.46
C GLY A 244 -12.73 -24.02 4.42
N THR A 245 -11.52 -24.27 3.91
CA THR A 245 -10.35 -24.63 4.71
C THR A 245 -9.15 -23.75 4.39
N TYR A 246 -8.30 -23.49 5.39
CA TYR A 246 -7.05 -22.78 5.12
C TYR A 246 -6.03 -23.73 4.50
N GLN A 247 -5.48 -23.29 3.37
CA GLN A 247 -4.27 -23.85 2.76
C GLN A 247 -3.08 -23.01 3.20
N TYR A 248 -1.98 -23.66 3.51
CA TYR A 248 -0.77 -23.01 4.03
C TYR A 248 0.35 -23.11 3.01
N GLY A 249 0.97 -21.98 2.70
CA GLY A 249 2.16 -21.98 1.86
C GLY A 249 3.33 -22.69 2.54
N GLU A 250 4.27 -23.20 1.75
CA GLU A 250 5.41 -24.01 2.22
C GLU A 250 6.31 -23.29 3.23
N ASN A 251 6.38 -21.96 3.14
CA ASN A 251 7.19 -21.09 4.01
C ASN A 251 6.35 -20.40 5.10
N TYR A 252 5.06 -20.69 5.20
CA TYR A 252 4.19 -20.11 6.22
C TYR A 252 4.59 -20.59 7.62
N LYS A 253 4.80 -19.65 8.55
CA LYS A 253 5.12 -19.95 9.94
C LYS A 253 3.99 -19.46 10.84
N GLU A 254 3.14 -20.36 11.29
CA GLU A 254 2.01 -20.01 12.15
C GLU A 254 2.47 -19.26 13.40
N LYS A 255 1.81 -18.14 13.68
CA LYS A 255 1.96 -17.40 14.93
C LYS A 255 0.59 -17.21 15.56
N LYS A 256 0.39 -17.82 16.72
CA LYS A 256 -0.85 -17.65 17.49
C LYS A 256 -0.87 -16.29 18.18
N LEU A 257 -2.03 -15.64 18.17
CA LEU A 257 -2.28 -14.47 18.99
C LEU A 257 -2.16 -14.85 20.48
N SER A 258 -1.41 -14.06 21.26
CA SER A 258 -1.42 -14.20 22.73
C SER A 258 -2.82 -13.98 23.30
N VAL A 259 -3.10 -14.53 24.47
CA VAL A 259 -4.40 -14.38 25.14
C VAL A 259 -4.76 -12.90 25.30
N GLY A 260 -3.83 -12.06 25.78
CA GLY A 260 -4.06 -10.63 25.94
C GLY A 260 -4.37 -9.93 24.59
N LYS A 261 -3.68 -10.29 23.50
CA LYS A 261 -3.96 -9.73 22.17
C LYS A 261 -5.33 -10.20 21.64
N LYS A 262 -5.72 -11.44 21.89
CA LYS A 262 -7.06 -11.96 21.54
C LYS A 262 -8.16 -11.17 22.26
N THR A 263 -8.05 -10.98 23.58
CA THR A 263 -9.01 -10.20 24.38
C THR A 263 -9.08 -8.75 23.88
N PHE A 264 -7.95 -8.11 23.67
CA PHE A 264 -7.88 -6.76 23.13
C PHE A 264 -8.58 -6.67 21.75
N TYR A 265 -8.31 -7.61 20.85
CA TYR A 265 -8.96 -7.63 19.53
C TYR A 265 -10.46 -7.91 19.62
N SER A 266 -10.90 -8.73 20.56
CA SER A 266 -12.35 -8.96 20.77
C SER A 266 -13.08 -7.68 21.16
N ILE A 267 -12.48 -6.83 21.99
CA ILE A 267 -13.02 -5.52 22.34
C ILE A 267 -12.99 -4.57 21.12
N LEU A 268 -11.84 -4.49 20.45
CA LEU A 268 -11.70 -3.60 19.29
C LEU A 268 -12.66 -3.96 18.15
N ARG A 269 -13.00 -5.23 17.96
CA ARG A 269 -13.97 -5.66 16.94
C ARG A 269 -15.35 -5.01 17.11
N ILE A 270 -15.73 -4.67 18.32
CA ILE A 270 -16.98 -3.94 18.61
C ILE A 270 -16.77 -2.43 18.38
N LEU A 271 -15.67 -1.90 18.89
CA LEU A 271 -15.37 -0.46 18.82
C LEU A 271 -15.10 0.02 17.38
N VAL A 272 -14.59 -0.85 16.52
CA VAL A 272 -14.28 -0.49 15.12
C VAL A 272 -15.53 -0.23 14.28
N ILE A 273 -16.66 -0.85 14.59
CA ILE A 273 -17.87 -0.80 13.77
C ILE A 273 -18.33 0.64 13.48
N PRO A 274 -18.54 1.52 14.47
CA PRO A 274 -19.04 2.88 14.21
C PRO A 274 -18.00 3.81 13.54
N ILE A 275 -16.72 3.48 13.63
CA ILE A 275 -15.63 4.35 13.13
C ILE A 275 -15.03 3.87 11.82
N ARG A 276 -15.52 2.77 11.23
CA ARG A 276 -14.98 2.16 10.01
C ARG A 276 -14.72 3.16 8.88
N ARG A 277 -15.60 4.17 8.72
CA ARG A 277 -15.45 5.17 7.65
C ARG A 277 -14.21 6.06 7.79
N PHE A 278 -13.56 6.04 8.96
CA PHE A 278 -12.35 6.82 9.26
C PHE A 278 -11.08 5.97 9.28
N LEU A 279 -11.21 4.72 8.87
CA LEU A 279 -10.12 3.74 8.82
C LEU A 279 -9.74 3.40 7.39
#